data_f0f0a147b2cfd9ca9472f925e238df52
#
_entry.id   f0f0a147b2cfd9ca9472f925e238df52
#
_cell.length_a   1.000
_cell.length_b   1.000
_cell.length_c   1.000
_cell.angle_alpha   90.00
_cell.angle_beta   90.00
_cell.angle_gamma   90.00
#
_symmetry.space_group_name_H-M   'P 1'
#
loop_
_entity.id
_entity.type
_entity.pdbx_description
1 polymer ?
#
loop_
_entity_poly.entity_id
_entity_poly.type
_entity_poly.pdbx_seq_one_letter_code
_entity_poly.pdbx_strand_id
1 'polypeptide(L)'
;MLLPWEYGVRNLARRPVRTALTMMALATVVMLVFVVVGFIRGLEQSLTASGDQNVVLVYSVNSEENIENSSIPARTPSLLTASVDGTIKRFGLNHASPELYAGTRVKSENNEGGLGLVRGVTLAAPLVRRSVQLVDGAWPSDGEVMVGRLAAAKLGSREDELAIGKSIEFEGRSWNISGRFAAGGAAYESEIWCRLSDFQTVSKRQDISLVALLLAPGSSPAEVELFCKERTDLE
;
A
#
# COMPACT_ATOMS: atom_id res chain seq x y z
N MET A 1 54.30 -1.58 -24.99
CA MET A 1 54.27 -3.05 -25.18
C MET A 1 52.94 -3.56 -24.66
N LEU A 2 52.02 -3.87 -25.57
CA LEU A 2 50.75 -4.51 -25.20
C LEU A 2 51.04 -6.00 -25.01
N LEU A 3 50.83 -6.53 -23.80
CA LEU A 3 50.89 -7.97 -23.60
C LEU A 3 49.89 -8.67 -24.52
N PRO A 4 50.33 -9.73 -25.26
CA PRO A 4 49.40 -10.46 -26.10
C PRO A 4 48.27 -11.06 -25.26
N TRP A 5 47.04 -10.71 -25.53
CA TRP A 5 45.84 -11.24 -24.91
C TRP A 5 45.84 -12.79 -24.82
N GLU A 6 46.37 -13.44 -25.86
CA GLU A 6 46.55 -14.90 -25.90
C GLU A 6 47.35 -15.47 -24.73
N TYR A 7 48.35 -14.73 -24.21
CA TYR A 7 49.13 -15.16 -23.07
C TYR A 7 48.30 -15.19 -21.77
N GLY A 8 47.40 -14.19 -21.62
CA GLY A 8 46.46 -14.14 -20.50
C GLY A 8 45.51 -15.33 -20.48
N VAL A 9 44.89 -15.64 -21.61
CA VAL A 9 43.95 -16.78 -21.75
C VAL A 9 44.65 -18.13 -21.51
N ARG A 10 45.84 -18.28 -22.04
CA ARG A 10 46.64 -19.51 -21.86
C ARG A 10 47.08 -19.71 -20.42
N ASN A 11 47.36 -18.65 -19.69
CA ASN A 11 47.73 -18.70 -18.28
C ASN A 11 46.52 -19.06 -17.38
N LEU A 12 45.36 -18.56 -17.69
CA LEU A 12 44.05 -18.92 -17.05
C LEU A 12 43.75 -20.42 -17.20
N ALA A 13 43.99 -20.98 -18.39
CA ALA A 13 43.77 -22.39 -18.68
C ALA A 13 44.75 -23.35 -17.98
N ARG A 14 45.96 -22.86 -17.61
CA ARG A 14 46.97 -23.68 -16.92
C ARG A 14 46.62 -24.03 -15.47
N ARG A 15 45.70 -23.26 -14.82
CA ARG A 15 45.32 -23.50 -13.42
C ARG A 15 43.78 -23.42 -13.30
N PRO A 16 43.03 -24.41 -13.85
CA PRO A 16 41.58 -24.33 -14.03
C PRO A 16 40.84 -24.19 -12.71
N VAL A 17 41.24 -24.88 -11.64
CA VAL A 17 40.59 -24.79 -10.34
C VAL A 17 40.71 -23.39 -9.72
N ARG A 18 41.90 -22.78 -9.78
CA ARG A 18 42.11 -21.44 -9.23
C ARG A 18 41.34 -20.39 -10.03
N THR A 19 41.33 -20.52 -11.34
CA THR A 19 40.56 -19.64 -12.24
C THR A 19 39.07 -19.79 -11.99
N ALA A 20 38.55 -21.00 -11.85
CA ALA A 20 37.15 -21.24 -11.54
C ALA A 20 36.74 -20.62 -10.18
N LEU A 21 37.57 -20.75 -9.14
CA LEU A 21 37.30 -20.14 -7.84
C LEU A 21 37.30 -18.61 -7.90
N THR A 22 38.24 -17.98 -8.62
CA THR A 22 38.23 -16.53 -8.77
C THR A 22 37.05 -16.03 -9.61
N MET A 23 36.65 -16.75 -10.65
CA MET A 23 35.46 -16.43 -11.45
C MET A 23 34.20 -16.57 -10.61
N MET A 24 34.09 -17.64 -9.82
CA MET A 24 32.94 -17.83 -8.91
C MET A 24 32.84 -16.71 -7.87
N ALA A 25 33.96 -16.34 -7.25
CA ALA A 25 34.00 -15.24 -6.30
C ALA A 25 33.56 -13.92 -6.96
N LEU A 26 34.07 -13.61 -8.15
CA LEU A 26 33.67 -12.43 -8.89
C LEU A 26 32.20 -12.45 -9.28
N ALA A 27 31.72 -13.60 -9.77
CA ALA A 27 30.30 -13.78 -10.12
C ALA A 27 29.39 -13.57 -8.90
N THR A 28 29.79 -14.08 -7.72
CA THR A 28 29.05 -13.90 -6.48
C THR A 28 28.97 -12.41 -6.10
N VAL A 29 30.08 -11.67 -6.19
CA VAL A 29 30.10 -10.23 -5.89
C VAL A 29 29.20 -9.46 -6.86
N VAL A 30 29.30 -9.74 -8.17
CA VAL A 30 28.46 -9.09 -9.20
C VAL A 30 26.99 -9.41 -8.97
N MET A 31 26.67 -10.68 -8.68
CA MET A 31 25.30 -11.10 -8.38
C MET A 31 24.74 -10.36 -7.16
N LEU A 32 25.54 -10.21 -6.11
CA LEU A 32 25.14 -9.50 -4.88
C LEU A 32 24.86 -8.01 -5.18
N VAL A 33 25.68 -7.37 -6.00
CA VAL A 33 25.43 -5.98 -6.44
C VAL A 33 24.11 -5.88 -7.21
N PHE A 34 23.84 -6.81 -8.14
CA PHE A 34 22.57 -6.80 -8.88
C PHE A 34 21.35 -7.02 -7.97
N VAL A 35 21.46 -7.91 -6.97
CA VAL A 35 20.39 -8.12 -5.99
C VAL A 35 20.11 -6.83 -5.20
N VAL A 36 21.15 -6.16 -4.71
CA VAL A 36 21.00 -4.91 -3.95
C VAL A 36 20.41 -3.80 -4.82
N VAL A 37 20.93 -3.61 -6.02
CA VAL A 37 20.40 -2.59 -6.96
C VAL A 37 18.95 -2.91 -7.35
N GLY A 38 18.65 -4.17 -7.62
CA GLY A 38 17.29 -4.61 -7.93
C GLY A 38 16.32 -4.37 -6.78
N PHE A 39 16.75 -4.62 -5.55
CA PHE A 39 15.97 -4.35 -4.35
C PHE A 39 15.69 -2.85 -4.18
N ILE A 40 16.73 -2.01 -4.29
CA ILE A 40 16.57 -0.55 -4.17
C ILE A 40 15.59 -0.02 -5.22
N ARG A 41 15.77 -0.42 -6.50
CA ARG A 41 14.87 0.01 -7.58
C ARG A 41 13.42 -0.48 -7.38
N GLY A 42 13.25 -1.72 -6.90
CA GLY A 42 11.94 -2.25 -6.55
C GLY A 42 11.26 -1.47 -5.44
N LEU A 43 12.01 -1.09 -4.42
CA LEU A 43 11.52 -0.26 -3.32
C LEU A 43 11.14 1.16 -3.80
N GLU A 44 12.01 1.82 -4.57
CA GLU A 44 11.72 3.13 -5.16
C GLU A 44 10.46 3.09 -6.03
N GLN A 45 10.29 2.07 -6.85
CA GLN A 45 9.11 1.91 -7.69
C GLN A 45 7.84 1.71 -6.86
N SER A 46 7.91 0.91 -5.79
CA SER A 46 6.78 0.69 -4.87
C SER A 46 6.39 1.98 -4.14
N LEU A 47 7.36 2.74 -3.67
CA LEU A 47 7.11 4.04 -3.02
C LEU A 47 6.50 5.04 -4.00
N THR A 48 7.02 5.15 -5.21
CA THR A 48 6.49 6.05 -6.26
C THR A 48 5.06 5.65 -6.66
N ALA A 49 4.78 4.35 -6.77
CA ALA A 49 3.44 3.85 -7.08
C ALA A 49 2.44 4.08 -5.93
N SER A 50 2.93 4.08 -4.68
CA SER A 50 2.10 4.32 -3.49
C SER A 50 1.83 5.80 -3.23
N GLY A 51 2.72 6.70 -3.69
CA GLY A 51 2.64 8.14 -3.53
C GLY A 51 2.12 8.84 -4.80
N ASP A 52 1.04 9.62 -4.67
CA ASP A 52 0.65 10.60 -5.68
C ASP A 52 1.08 11.97 -5.16
N GLN A 53 1.84 12.73 -5.95
CA GLN A 53 2.38 14.06 -5.54
C GLN A 53 1.30 15.07 -5.16
N ASN A 54 0.07 14.86 -5.62
CA ASN A 54 -1.06 15.73 -5.31
C ASN A 54 -1.92 15.19 -4.16
N VAL A 55 -1.58 14.04 -3.57
CA VAL A 55 -2.31 13.47 -2.43
C VAL A 55 -1.61 13.81 -1.15
N VAL A 56 -2.32 14.51 -0.28
CA VAL A 56 -1.89 14.83 1.09
C VAL A 56 -2.62 13.91 2.06
N LEU A 57 -1.90 13.41 3.05
CA LEU A 57 -2.46 12.60 4.12
C LEU A 57 -2.50 13.42 5.40
N VAL A 58 -3.66 13.46 6.06
CA VAL A 58 -3.85 14.06 7.37
C VAL A 58 -4.18 12.97 8.36
N TYR A 59 -3.40 12.87 9.44
CA TYR A 59 -3.51 11.86 10.49
C TYR A 59 -3.22 12.49 11.87
N SER A 60 -3.30 11.72 12.95
CA SER A 60 -3.03 12.26 14.28
C SER A 60 -1.53 12.44 14.53
N VAL A 61 -1.17 13.47 15.28
CA VAL A 61 0.21 13.76 15.71
C VAL A 61 0.88 12.51 16.28
N ASN A 62 2.15 12.30 15.97
CA ASN A 62 2.99 11.15 16.37
C ASN A 62 2.54 9.78 15.81
N SER A 63 1.73 9.77 14.75
CA SER A 63 1.31 8.53 14.10
C SER A 63 1.99 8.29 12.74
N GLU A 64 2.98 9.10 12.38
CA GLU A 64 3.72 9.02 11.12
C GLU A 64 4.31 7.62 10.86
N GLU A 65 4.92 7.03 11.89
CA GLU A 65 5.52 5.69 11.78
C GLU A 65 4.48 4.56 11.81
N ASN A 66 3.30 4.80 12.44
CA ASN A 66 2.26 3.81 12.65
C ASN A 66 0.86 4.40 12.45
N ILE A 67 0.46 4.55 11.20
CA ILE A 67 -0.87 5.08 10.82
C ILE A 67 -2.03 4.25 11.42
N GLU A 68 -1.79 2.97 11.75
CA GLU A 68 -2.75 2.10 12.42
C GLU A 68 -3.16 2.64 13.80
N ASN A 69 -2.25 3.34 14.48
CA ASN A 69 -2.49 3.93 15.80
C ASN A 69 -3.12 5.33 15.70
N SER A 70 -3.23 5.88 14.52
CA SER A 70 -3.85 7.18 14.31
C SER A 70 -5.35 7.11 14.61
N SER A 71 -5.83 8.14 15.30
CA SER A 71 -7.23 8.30 15.67
C SER A 71 -7.61 9.78 15.55
N ILE A 72 -8.36 10.08 14.51
CA ILE A 72 -8.86 11.44 14.25
C ILE A 72 -10.40 11.42 14.18
N PRO A 73 -11.06 12.51 14.60
CA PRO A 73 -12.52 12.57 14.61
C PRO A 73 -13.12 12.37 13.21
N ALA A 74 -14.20 11.60 13.09
CA ALA A 74 -14.88 11.35 11.82
C ALA A 74 -15.39 12.62 11.11
N ARG A 75 -15.51 13.74 11.80
CA ARG A 75 -15.88 15.06 11.23
C ARG A 75 -14.71 15.78 10.54
N THR A 76 -13.47 15.37 10.76
CA THR A 76 -12.27 16.01 10.21
C THR A 76 -12.30 16.16 8.68
N PRO A 77 -12.75 15.17 7.88
CA PRO A 77 -12.83 15.32 6.43
C PRO A 77 -13.72 16.50 5.99
N SER A 78 -14.85 16.68 6.66
CA SER A 78 -15.79 17.78 6.35
C SER A 78 -15.19 19.13 6.70
N LEU A 79 -14.51 19.24 7.84
CA LEU A 79 -13.84 20.46 8.26
C LEU A 79 -12.68 20.80 7.32
N LEU A 80 -11.86 19.80 6.98
CA LEU A 80 -10.73 19.95 6.07
C LEU A 80 -11.17 20.47 4.70
N THR A 81 -12.17 19.83 4.11
CA THR A 81 -12.67 20.21 2.78
C THR A 81 -13.45 21.55 2.76
N ALA A 82 -13.86 22.05 3.91
CA ALA A 82 -14.48 23.36 4.05
C ALA A 82 -13.47 24.49 4.30
N SER A 83 -12.29 24.16 4.85
CA SER A 83 -11.28 25.15 5.27
C SER A 83 -10.13 25.29 4.28
N VAL A 84 -9.88 24.29 3.44
CA VAL A 84 -8.77 24.26 2.49
C VAL A 84 -9.28 24.55 1.09
N ASP A 85 -8.81 25.65 0.51
CA ASP A 85 -8.99 25.95 -0.90
C ASP A 85 -8.14 24.98 -1.74
N GLY A 86 -8.46 24.77 -3.00
CA GLY A 86 -7.70 23.84 -3.86
C GLY A 86 -8.06 22.36 -3.69
N THR A 87 -9.03 22.02 -2.85
CA THR A 87 -9.60 20.67 -2.82
C THR A 87 -10.41 20.42 -4.09
N ILE A 88 -10.18 19.28 -4.75
CA ILE A 88 -10.94 18.93 -5.94
C ILE A 88 -12.36 18.53 -5.53
N LYS A 89 -13.33 19.21 -6.13
CA LYS A 89 -14.74 18.87 -6.01
C LYS A 89 -15.32 18.57 -7.39
N ARG A 90 -15.81 17.36 -7.59
CA ARG A 90 -16.38 16.94 -8.87
C ARG A 90 -17.70 16.21 -8.64
N PHE A 91 -18.75 16.56 -9.40
CA PHE A 91 -20.10 16.00 -9.24
C PHE A 91 -20.65 16.04 -7.81
N GLY A 92 -20.32 17.10 -7.07
CA GLY A 92 -20.75 17.25 -5.67
C GLY A 92 -19.96 16.43 -4.65
N LEU A 93 -19.01 15.61 -5.07
CA LEU A 93 -18.13 14.84 -4.19
C LEU A 93 -16.79 15.56 -4.04
N ASN A 94 -16.34 15.71 -2.81
CA ASN A 94 -14.98 16.13 -2.51
C ASN A 94 -14.03 14.94 -2.74
N HIS A 95 -12.89 15.19 -3.35
CA HIS A 95 -11.82 14.18 -3.48
C HIS A 95 -11.05 14.06 -2.15
N ALA A 96 -11.79 13.71 -1.12
CA ALA A 96 -11.28 13.45 0.22
C ALA A 96 -11.78 12.06 0.65
N SER A 97 -10.87 11.17 0.97
CA SER A 97 -11.15 9.79 1.40
C SER A 97 -10.83 9.65 2.88
N PRO A 98 -11.84 9.61 3.75
CA PRO A 98 -11.66 9.14 5.12
C PRO A 98 -11.37 7.64 5.09
N GLU A 99 -10.34 7.23 5.81
CA GLU A 99 -9.89 5.85 5.82
C GLU A 99 -9.63 5.39 7.26
N LEU A 100 -10.11 4.20 7.61
CA LEU A 100 -9.77 3.51 8.84
C LEU A 100 -8.82 2.37 8.49
N TYR A 101 -7.64 2.36 9.09
CA TYR A 101 -6.58 1.42 8.79
C TYR A 101 -6.22 0.61 10.03
N ALA A 102 -6.16 -0.70 9.92
CA ALA A 102 -5.76 -1.55 11.03
C ALA A 102 -5.12 -2.85 10.54
N GLY A 103 -4.11 -3.30 11.30
CA GLY A 103 -3.57 -4.64 11.19
C GLY A 103 -4.39 -5.61 12.04
N THR A 104 -4.92 -6.65 11.43
CA THR A 104 -5.70 -7.66 12.13
C THR A 104 -5.41 -9.05 11.60
N ARG A 105 -5.77 -10.07 12.40
CA ARG A 105 -5.64 -11.45 11.96
C ARG A 105 -6.78 -11.80 11.01
N VAL A 106 -6.41 -12.18 9.80
CA VAL A 106 -7.35 -12.57 8.74
C VAL A 106 -7.25 -14.07 8.54
N LYS A 107 -8.36 -14.79 8.70
CA LYS A 107 -8.47 -16.23 8.47
C LYS A 107 -9.14 -16.49 7.13
N SER A 108 -8.73 -17.55 6.46
CA SER A 108 -9.40 -18.11 5.29
C SER A 108 -9.83 -19.55 5.57
N GLU A 109 -10.51 -20.19 4.62
CA GLU A 109 -11.10 -21.53 4.79
C GLU A 109 -10.08 -22.59 5.29
N ASN A 110 -8.82 -22.51 4.83
CA ASN A 110 -7.77 -23.48 5.15
C ASN A 110 -6.57 -22.86 5.88
N ASN A 111 -6.64 -21.59 6.28
CA ASN A 111 -5.56 -20.90 6.97
C ASN A 111 -6.09 -20.30 8.27
N GLU A 112 -5.49 -20.71 9.41
CA GLU A 112 -5.84 -20.20 10.74
C GLU A 112 -5.55 -18.72 10.96
N GLY A 113 -4.99 -18.05 9.96
CA GLY A 113 -4.89 -16.61 9.86
C GLY A 113 -3.47 -16.06 9.87
N GLY A 114 -3.22 -15.19 8.90
CA GLY A 114 -2.06 -14.32 8.81
C GLY A 114 -2.39 -12.89 9.28
N LEU A 115 -1.35 -12.11 9.58
CA LEU A 115 -1.52 -10.69 9.85
C LEU A 115 -1.81 -9.98 8.52
N GLY A 116 -3.04 -9.51 8.37
CA GLY A 116 -3.52 -8.74 7.22
C GLY A 116 -3.68 -7.26 7.56
N LEU A 117 -3.55 -6.42 6.55
CA LEU A 117 -3.87 -5.00 6.64
C LEU A 117 -5.25 -4.79 6.04
N VAL A 118 -6.18 -4.31 6.86
CA VAL A 118 -7.55 -4.01 6.46
C VAL A 118 -7.75 -2.51 6.42
N ARG A 119 -8.37 -2.04 5.34
CA ARG A 119 -8.69 -0.64 5.14
C ARG A 119 -10.19 -0.48 4.92
N GLY A 120 -10.84 0.25 5.82
CA GLY A 120 -12.20 0.74 5.63
C GLY A 120 -12.17 2.01 4.77
N VAL A 121 -12.87 1.99 3.64
CA VAL A 121 -12.87 3.07 2.65
C VAL A 121 -14.28 3.53 2.29
N THR A 122 -14.39 4.71 1.72
CA THR A 122 -15.63 5.23 1.14
C THR A 122 -15.58 5.19 -0.39
N LEU A 123 -16.68 5.51 -1.05
CA LEU A 123 -16.74 5.64 -2.51
C LEU A 123 -15.82 6.75 -3.06
N ALA A 124 -15.29 7.61 -2.20
CA ALA A 124 -14.31 8.63 -2.59
C ALA A 124 -12.88 8.05 -2.75
N ALA A 125 -12.59 6.87 -2.19
CA ALA A 125 -11.25 6.28 -2.24
C ALA A 125 -10.67 6.15 -3.65
N PRO A 126 -11.38 5.64 -4.67
CA PRO A 126 -10.84 5.55 -6.04
C PRO A 126 -10.61 6.92 -6.71
N LEU A 127 -11.25 7.98 -6.23
CA LEU A 127 -11.04 9.34 -6.74
C LEU A 127 -9.71 9.91 -6.23
N VAL A 128 -9.27 9.48 -5.06
CA VAL A 128 -8.04 9.93 -4.40
C VAL A 128 -6.89 8.95 -4.68
N ARG A 129 -7.13 7.66 -4.52
CA ARG A 129 -6.16 6.58 -4.77
C ARG A 129 -6.22 6.12 -6.23
N ARG A 130 -5.83 6.98 -7.16
CA ARG A 130 -5.99 6.79 -8.61
C ARG A 130 -5.26 5.58 -9.20
N SER A 131 -4.23 5.09 -8.50
CA SER A 131 -3.52 3.85 -8.88
C SER A 131 -4.35 2.58 -8.62
N VAL A 132 -5.38 2.66 -7.76
CA VAL A 132 -6.23 1.51 -7.43
C VAL A 132 -7.25 1.28 -8.54
N GLN A 133 -7.18 0.13 -9.16
CA GLN A 133 -8.06 -0.29 -10.24
C GLN A 133 -8.70 -1.63 -9.89
N LEU A 134 -10.01 -1.70 -10.04
CA LEU A 134 -10.72 -2.98 -9.94
C LEU A 134 -10.34 -3.85 -11.14
N VAL A 135 -9.79 -5.02 -10.87
CA VAL A 135 -9.34 -5.97 -11.90
C VAL A 135 -10.45 -6.94 -12.25
N ASP A 136 -11.18 -7.40 -11.22
CA ASP A 136 -12.25 -8.38 -11.36
C ASP A 136 -13.30 -8.22 -10.26
N GLY A 137 -14.55 -8.58 -10.54
CA GLY A 137 -15.65 -8.50 -9.59
C GLY A 137 -16.23 -7.10 -9.43
N ALA A 138 -16.59 -6.72 -8.21
CA ALA A 138 -17.25 -5.47 -7.87
C ALA A 138 -16.64 -4.79 -6.63
N TRP A 139 -16.91 -3.48 -6.49
CA TRP A 139 -16.63 -2.74 -5.25
C TRP A 139 -17.48 -3.31 -4.10
N PRO A 140 -16.90 -3.37 -2.87
CA PRO A 140 -17.57 -4.04 -1.77
C PRO A 140 -18.85 -3.32 -1.34
N SER A 141 -19.91 -4.10 -1.20
CA SER A 141 -21.18 -3.74 -0.53
C SER A 141 -21.13 -4.09 0.96
N ASP A 142 -22.28 -4.07 1.64
CA ASP A 142 -22.38 -4.45 3.06
C ASP A 142 -21.92 -5.89 3.29
N GLY A 143 -20.97 -6.06 4.21
CA GLY A 143 -20.43 -7.39 4.54
C GLY A 143 -19.48 -7.97 3.49
N GLU A 144 -19.09 -7.19 2.50
CA GLU A 144 -18.20 -7.59 1.45
C GLU A 144 -16.84 -6.91 1.55
N VAL A 145 -15.84 -7.54 0.93
CA VAL A 145 -14.48 -7.02 0.83
C VAL A 145 -13.96 -7.19 -0.59
N MET A 146 -13.03 -6.35 -0.96
CA MET A 146 -12.16 -6.61 -2.10
C MET A 146 -10.72 -6.81 -1.63
N VAL A 147 -9.99 -7.68 -2.31
CA VAL A 147 -8.64 -8.08 -1.95
C VAL A 147 -7.64 -7.56 -2.97
N GLY A 148 -6.55 -7.02 -2.49
CA GLY A 148 -5.43 -6.63 -3.33
C GLY A 148 -4.73 -7.86 -3.92
N ARG A 149 -4.12 -7.70 -5.08
CA ARG A 149 -3.46 -8.78 -5.83
C ARG A 149 -2.41 -9.53 -5.02
N LEU A 150 -1.72 -8.86 -4.09
CA LEU A 150 -0.68 -9.42 -3.24
C LEU A 150 -1.17 -9.82 -1.83
N ALA A 151 -2.46 -9.68 -1.55
CA ALA A 151 -3.02 -9.99 -0.23
C ALA A 151 -2.81 -11.47 0.15
N ALA A 152 -2.95 -12.40 -0.79
CA ALA A 152 -2.70 -13.83 -0.54
C ALA A 152 -1.26 -14.09 -0.07
N ALA A 153 -0.28 -13.51 -0.76
CA ALA A 153 1.13 -13.62 -0.38
C ALA A 153 1.40 -13.01 1.00
N LYS A 154 0.78 -11.86 1.31
CA LYS A 154 0.92 -11.20 2.62
C LYS A 154 0.35 -12.02 3.76
N LEU A 155 -0.79 -12.70 3.52
CA LEU A 155 -1.46 -13.55 4.51
C LEU A 155 -0.83 -14.94 4.64
N GLY A 156 0.07 -15.32 3.73
CA GLY A 156 0.56 -16.71 3.63
C GLY A 156 -0.53 -17.71 3.20
N SER A 157 -1.56 -17.22 2.51
CA SER A 157 -2.67 -17.99 1.99
C SER A 157 -2.46 -18.32 0.50
N ARG A 158 -3.20 -19.29 0.00
CA ARG A 158 -3.22 -19.59 -1.43
C ARG A 158 -4.13 -18.60 -2.16
N GLU A 159 -3.85 -18.31 -3.43
CA GLU A 159 -4.67 -17.38 -4.22
C GLU A 159 -6.13 -17.84 -4.40
N ASP A 160 -6.35 -19.18 -4.49
CA ASP A 160 -7.68 -19.78 -4.63
C ASP A 160 -8.54 -19.62 -3.35
N GLU A 161 -7.92 -19.46 -2.19
CA GLU A 161 -8.61 -19.19 -0.92
C GLU A 161 -9.17 -17.76 -0.85
N LEU A 162 -8.56 -16.84 -1.60
CA LEU A 162 -9.00 -15.45 -1.71
C LEU A 162 -9.69 -15.14 -3.05
N ALA A 163 -10.26 -16.16 -3.69
CA ALA A 163 -11.03 -15.98 -4.92
C ALA A 163 -12.38 -15.29 -4.64
N ILE A 164 -12.92 -14.60 -5.65
CA ILE A 164 -14.24 -13.98 -5.59
C ILE A 164 -15.30 -15.05 -5.27
N GLY A 165 -16.21 -14.72 -4.34
CA GLY A 165 -17.24 -15.62 -3.82
C GLY A 165 -16.80 -16.48 -2.65
N LYS A 166 -15.50 -16.48 -2.29
CA LYS A 166 -15.01 -17.07 -1.03
C LYS A 166 -15.21 -16.10 0.12
N SER A 167 -15.07 -16.64 1.35
CA SER A 167 -15.20 -15.86 2.58
C SER A 167 -13.90 -15.86 3.37
N ILE A 168 -13.65 -14.74 4.02
CA ILE A 168 -12.57 -14.57 4.99
C ILE A 168 -13.17 -14.09 6.31
N GLU A 169 -12.47 -14.31 7.42
CA GLU A 169 -12.90 -13.88 8.74
C GLU A 169 -11.86 -12.94 9.36
N PHE A 170 -12.32 -11.78 9.82
CA PHE A 170 -11.55 -10.87 10.66
C PHE A 170 -12.49 -10.05 11.56
N GLU A 171 -11.98 -9.58 12.70
CA GLU A 171 -12.75 -8.87 13.73
C GLU A 171 -14.03 -9.62 14.16
N GLY A 172 -13.96 -10.96 14.19
CA GLY A 172 -15.08 -11.82 14.60
C GLY A 172 -16.25 -11.87 13.63
N ARG A 173 -16.10 -11.39 12.40
CA ARG A 173 -17.12 -11.39 11.33
C ARG A 173 -16.60 -12.07 10.08
N SER A 174 -17.49 -12.80 9.40
CA SER A 174 -17.25 -13.35 8.06
C SER A 174 -17.56 -12.30 7.00
N TRP A 175 -16.71 -12.23 5.98
CA TRP A 175 -16.77 -11.27 4.88
C TRP A 175 -16.67 -12.00 3.55
N ASN A 176 -17.55 -11.68 2.63
CA ASN A 176 -17.51 -12.24 1.28
C ASN A 176 -16.56 -11.43 0.39
N ILE A 177 -15.76 -12.11 -0.39
CA ILE A 177 -14.88 -11.47 -1.36
C ILE A 177 -15.68 -11.15 -2.61
N SER A 178 -15.94 -9.87 -2.88
CA SER A 178 -16.69 -9.38 -4.04
C SER A 178 -15.80 -8.97 -5.20
N GLY A 179 -14.54 -8.65 -4.96
CA GLY A 179 -13.67 -8.17 -6.02
C GLY A 179 -12.18 -8.29 -5.72
N ARG A 180 -11.39 -8.09 -6.75
CA ARG A 180 -9.92 -8.03 -6.70
C ARG A 180 -9.44 -6.73 -7.33
N PHE A 181 -8.43 -6.11 -6.74
CA PHE A 181 -7.86 -4.87 -7.26
C PHE A 181 -6.34 -4.95 -7.41
N ALA A 182 -5.82 -4.11 -8.27
CA ALA A 182 -4.39 -3.85 -8.45
C ALA A 182 -4.12 -2.35 -8.27
N ALA A 183 -2.89 -2.00 -7.94
CA ALA A 183 -2.49 -0.62 -7.71
C ALA A 183 -1.07 -0.31 -8.24
N GLY A 184 -0.69 -0.94 -9.34
CA GLY A 184 0.57 -0.65 -10.03
C GLY A 184 1.83 -0.97 -9.23
N GLY A 185 1.77 -1.95 -8.29
CA GLY A 185 2.88 -2.29 -7.40
C GLY A 185 2.94 -1.46 -6.11
N ALA A 186 1.91 -0.64 -5.85
CA ALA A 186 1.78 0.09 -4.60
C ALA A 186 1.57 -0.85 -3.40
N ALA A 187 1.91 -0.37 -2.20
CA ALA A 187 1.76 -1.12 -0.95
C ALA A 187 0.33 -1.63 -0.71
N TYR A 188 -0.68 -0.88 -1.19
CA TYR A 188 -2.10 -1.28 -1.02
C TYR A 188 -2.44 -2.61 -1.70
N GLU A 189 -1.67 -3.09 -2.68
CA GLU A 189 -1.93 -4.40 -3.31
C GLU A 189 -1.86 -5.57 -2.33
N SER A 190 -1.30 -5.36 -1.15
CA SER A 190 -1.27 -6.35 -0.06
C SER A 190 -2.42 -6.21 0.95
N GLU A 191 -3.32 -5.25 0.75
CA GLU A 191 -4.39 -4.92 1.68
C GLU A 191 -5.72 -5.57 1.30
N ILE A 192 -6.63 -5.57 2.28
CA ILE A 192 -8.04 -5.94 2.14
C ILE A 192 -8.85 -4.66 2.35
N TRP A 193 -9.73 -4.34 1.41
CA TRP A 193 -10.55 -3.14 1.48
C TRP A 193 -12.03 -3.51 1.68
N CYS A 194 -12.66 -2.84 2.65
CA CYS A 194 -14.08 -2.97 2.93
C CYS A 194 -14.73 -1.59 3.06
N ARG A 195 -16.03 -1.53 3.26
CA ARG A 195 -16.69 -0.24 3.53
C ARG A 195 -16.28 0.28 4.90
N LEU A 196 -16.04 1.59 4.97
CA LEU A 196 -15.66 2.27 6.21
C LEU A 196 -16.66 2.04 7.34
N SER A 197 -17.98 2.19 7.05
CA SER A 197 -19.04 1.98 8.03
C SER A 197 -19.05 0.58 8.64
N ASP A 198 -18.80 -0.43 7.81
CA ASP A 198 -18.80 -1.81 8.25
C ASP A 198 -17.58 -2.10 9.12
N PHE A 199 -16.42 -1.58 8.70
CA PHE A 199 -15.20 -1.76 9.48
C PHE A 199 -15.24 -1.02 10.81
N GLN A 200 -15.79 0.19 10.85
CA GLN A 200 -16.04 0.94 12.09
C GLN A 200 -16.96 0.15 13.04
N THR A 201 -18.00 -0.49 12.50
CA THR A 201 -18.95 -1.27 13.30
C THR A 201 -18.28 -2.49 13.95
N VAL A 202 -17.50 -3.26 13.21
CA VAL A 202 -16.88 -4.49 13.73
C VAL A 202 -15.67 -4.20 14.64
N SER A 203 -14.88 -3.19 14.32
CA SER A 203 -13.76 -2.75 15.14
C SER A 203 -14.19 -1.93 16.36
N LYS A 204 -15.49 -1.59 16.46
CA LYS A 204 -16.07 -0.71 17.49
C LYS A 204 -15.39 0.65 17.59
N ARG A 205 -14.89 1.15 16.47
CA ARG A 205 -14.25 2.46 16.33
C ARG A 205 -15.22 3.42 15.64
N GLN A 206 -15.29 4.66 16.12
CA GLN A 206 -16.05 5.74 15.47
C GLN A 206 -15.14 6.82 14.84
N ASP A 207 -13.87 6.71 15.12
CA ASP A 207 -12.81 7.52 14.55
C ASP A 207 -12.37 6.97 13.18
N ILE A 208 -11.47 7.70 12.55
CA ILE A 208 -10.77 7.27 11.34
C ILE A 208 -9.25 7.39 11.58
N SER A 209 -8.47 6.63 10.83
CA SER A 209 -7.02 6.69 10.96
C SER A 209 -6.44 7.87 10.20
N LEU A 210 -6.98 8.18 9.02
CA LEU A 210 -6.47 9.27 8.18
C LEU A 210 -7.53 9.82 7.25
N VAL A 211 -7.26 11.00 6.72
CA VAL A 211 -7.93 11.56 5.54
C VAL A 211 -6.91 11.68 4.42
N ALA A 212 -7.16 11.02 3.30
CA ALA A 212 -6.41 11.26 2.09
C ALA A 212 -7.14 12.32 1.25
N LEU A 213 -6.44 13.40 0.92
CA LEU A 213 -6.99 14.54 0.19
C LEU A 213 -6.25 14.71 -1.14
N LEU A 214 -6.98 14.75 -2.25
CA LEU A 214 -6.42 15.06 -3.55
C LEU A 214 -6.53 16.57 -3.82
N LEU A 215 -5.39 17.23 -3.92
CA LEU A 215 -5.30 18.65 -4.27
C LEU A 215 -5.33 18.85 -5.79
N ALA A 216 -5.82 20.01 -6.22
CA ALA A 216 -5.79 20.41 -7.61
C ALA A 216 -4.32 20.59 -8.07
N PRO A 217 -4.03 20.32 -9.35
CA PRO A 217 -2.69 20.55 -9.89
C PRO A 217 -2.25 22.01 -9.68
N GLY A 218 -1.09 22.20 -9.06
CA GLY A 218 -0.55 23.52 -8.74
C GLY A 218 -1.01 24.11 -7.42
N SER A 219 -1.91 23.46 -6.68
CA SER A 219 -2.24 23.86 -5.31
C SER A 219 -1.09 23.49 -4.35
N SER A 220 -0.87 24.34 -3.37
CA SER A 220 0.15 24.10 -2.34
C SER A 220 -0.42 23.28 -1.18
N PRO A 221 0.32 22.35 -0.60
CA PRO A 221 -0.07 21.67 0.63
C PRO A 221 -0.04 22.59 1.87
N ALA A 222 0.50 23.81 1.73
CA ALA A 222 0.67 24.75 2.84
C ALA A 222 -0.64 25.10 3.58
N GLU A 223 -1.77 25.12 2.88
CA GLU A 223 -3.07 25.34 3.52
C GLU A 223 -3.51 24.17 4.40
N VAL A 224 -3.20 22.95 3.96
CA VAL A 224 -3.43 21.74 4.76
C VAL A 224 -2.53 21.72 5.98
N GLU A 225 -1.25 22.11 5.82
CA GLU A 225 -0.31 22.25 6.93
C GLU A 225 -0.76 23.31 7.94
N LEU A 226 -1.28 24.44 7.46
CA LEU A 226 -1.82 25.51 8.32
C LEU A 226 -3.04 24.99 9.10
N PHE A 227 -3.94 24.28 8.42
CA PHE A 227 -5.10 23.66 9.05
C PHE A 227 -4.69 22.68 10.15
N CYS A 228 -3.63 21.86 9.94
CA CYS A 228 -3.11 20.95 10.94
C CYS A 228 -2.44 21.72 12.10
N LYS A 229 -1.63 22.75 11.80
CA LYS A 229 -0.95 23.57 12.83
C LYS A 229 -1.91 24.32 13.77
N GLU A 230 -3.09 24.66 13.31
CA GLU A 230 -4.14 25.24 14.15
C GLU A 230 -4.82 24.22 15.08
N ARG A 231 -4.51 22.95 14.89
CA ARG A 231 -5.05 21.81 15.66
C ARG A 231 -3.92 21.00 16.26
N THR A 232 -4.00 20.79 17.57
CA THR A 232 -2.94 20.10 18.32
C THR A 232 -2.98 18.58 18.17
N ASP A 233 -3.98 18.05 17.49
CA ASP A 233 -4.27 16.64 17.32
C ASP A 233 -4.00 16.12 15.90
N LEU A 234 -3.64 17.01 14.95
CA LEU A 234 -3.45 16.66 13.53
C LEU A 234 -2.04 16.98 13.02
N GLU A 235 -1.60 16.16 12.10
CA GLU A 235 -0.36 16.29 11.32
C GLU A 235 -0.61 15.96 9.85
#